data_dc28aad5299d00f290d4153abb8f881c
#
_entry.id   dc28aad5299d00f290d4153abb8f881c
#
_cell.length_a   1.000
_cell.length_b   1.000
_cell.length_c   1.000
_cell.angle_alpha   90.00
_cell.angle_beta   90.00
_cell.angle_gamma   90.00
#
_symmetry.space_group_name_H-M   'P 1'
#
loop_
_entity.id
_entity.type
_entity.pdbx_description
1 polymer ?
#
loop_
_entity_poly.entity_id
_entity_poly.type
_entity_poly.pdbx_seq_one_letter_code
_entity_poly.pdbx_strand_id
1 'polypeptide(L)'
;MANPLSRRLLQLAGLLSLLLIAVVVNYLLHDGSEVVNPIAQAAQRTAAMPGARLKFEVTYSSDASSTTVTGTGDGDYDGRTGRSDVQMTMSLPGGHSIWVEALGDDRETFTRSSTLESLLPPGKLWLGMQPLLGHDPVGGMGSGPGARGILEELKAAGADIEEVDHQTVSGHPATRYRTTIDPAREADVAEANGDRALAREYEAIAEQAPDPIGVEVWIDGHGLARLVDLTQKLPTTSGGPTLTVDTRMEFFDFGHKSHMPLPPKREVFDYTPVLRAELGLEDGHSMGPLTPPAGAKPLSAAAFRHKADQICGKAYAEARALLPQEQRLLDRLELMGPHPADPTAALPLLRRLARWVEGPIYRLWHRQFGELTALAPPASQAAAYHRFQLLEVKSTEWALASARAFQVGLTKMPDDQKARHKQQEAEVRRIGDELGIPACTERLTASNSSAEPA
;
A
#
# COMPACT_ATOMS: atom_id res chain seq x y z
N MET A 1 27.59 -7.07 -66.92
CA MET A 1 27.77 -5.98 -65.91
C MET A 1 26.35 -5.46 -65.53
N ALA A 2 25.84 -5.81 -64.39
CA ALA A 2 24.51 -5.40 -64.00
C ALA A 2 24.56 -3.95 -63.44
N ASN A 3 23.64 -3.14 -63.95
CA ASN A 3 23.51 -1.71 -63.67
C ASN A 3 23.33 -1.42 -62.19
N PRO A 4 24.15 -0.56 -61.52
CA PRO A 4 24.04 -0.26 -60.10
C PRO A 4 22.68 0.30 -59.68
N LEU A 5 21.90 0.85 -60.58
CA LEU A 5 20.53 1.31 -60.34
C LEU A 5 19.54 0.15 -60.10
N SER A 6 19.73 -0.98 -60.83
CA SER A 6 18.84 -2.16 -60.63
C SER A 6 19.07 -2.87 -59.27
N ARG A 7 20.30 -2.85 -58.74
CA ARG A 7 20.59 -3.38 -57.40
C ARG A 7 19.96 -2.53 -56.27
N ARG A 8 19.98 -1.20 -56.41
CA ARG A 8 19.34 -0.31 -55.40
C ARG A 8 17.81 -0.40 -55.44
N LEU A 9 17.21 -0.56 -56.62
CA LEU A 9 15.77 -0.78 -56.76
C LEU A 9 15.33 -2.14 -56.20
N LEU A 10 16.11 -3.19 -56.37
CA LEU A 10 15.85 -4.51 -55.76
C LEU A 10 16.01 -4.49 -54.23
N GLN A 11 16.97 -3.73 -53.70
CA GLN A 11 17.14 -3.56 -52.23
C GLN A 11 16.01 -2.73 -51.60
N LEU A 12 15.54 -1.67 -52.31
CA LEU A 12 14.38 -0.87 -51.86
C LEU A 12 13.06 -1.66 -51.93
N ALA A 13 12.87 -2.47 -52.98
CA ALA A 13 11.70 -3.34 -53.09
C ALA A 13 11.70 -4.45 -52.03
N GLY A 14 12.88 -5.01 -51.71
CA GLY A 14 13.02 -5.98 -50.61
C GLY A 14 12.76 -5.39 -49.20
N LEU A 15 13.22 -4.16 -48.97
CA LEU A 15 12.95 -3.44 -47.72
C LEU A 15 11.47 -3.04 -47.58
N LEU A 16 10.84 -2.59 -48.67
CA LEU A 16 9.39 -2.30 -48.70
C LEU A 16 8.55 -3.55 -48.50
N SER A 17 8.95 -4.69 -49.10
CA SER A 17 8.27 -5.97 -48.89
C SER A 17 8.41 -6.48 -47.47
N LEU A 18 9.59 -6.32 -46.82
CA LEU A 18 9.79 -6.68 -45.41
C LEU A 18 9.01 -5.77 -44.48
N LEU A 19 8.89 -4.48 -44.76
CA LEU A 19 8.08 -3.53 -44.00
C LEU A 19 6.58 -3.85 -44.15
N LEU A 20 6.14 -4.20 -45.37
CA LEU A 20 4.76 -4.62 -45.60
C LEU A 20 4.43 -5.95 -44.93
N ILE A 21 5.35 -6.90 -44.96
CA ILE A 21 5.22 -8.17 -44.24
C ILE A 21 5.19 -7.91 -42.70
N ALA A 22 6.05 -7.03 -42.19
CA ALA A 22 6.02 -6.66 -40.75
C ALA A 22 4.71 -5.98 -40.36
N VAL A 23 4.17 -5.09 -41.20
CA VAL A 23 2.87 -4.45 -40.99
C VAL A 23 1.73 -5.46 -41.06
N VAL A 24 1.75 -6.36 -42.05
CA VAL A 24 0.73 -7.42 -42.23
C VAL A 24 0.85 -8.45 -41.10
N VAL A 25 2.05 -8.85 -40.69
CA VAL A 25 2.27 -9.75 -39.55
C VAL A 25 1.84 -9.06 -38.25
N ASN A 26 2.17 -7.78 -38.05
CA ASN A 26 1.69 -7.01 -36.92
C ASN A 26 0.16 -6.86 -36.95
N TYR A 27 -0.44 -6.61 -38.11
CA TYR A 27 -1.89 -6.57 -38.26
C TYR A 27 -2.53 -7.94 -38.04
N LEU A 28 -1.96 -9.04 -38.55
CA LEU A 28 -2.45 -10.40 -38.32
C LEU A 28 -2.20 -10.91 -36.88
N LEU A 29 -1.15 -10.42 -36.22
CA LEU A 29 -0.91 -10.73 -34.80
C LEU A 29 -1.76 -9.86 -33.85
N HIS A 30 -2.25 -8.71 -34.34
CA HIS A 30 -3.19 -7.85 -33.58
C HIS A 30 -4.65 -8.02 -34.05
N ASP A 31 -4.89 -8.80 -35.12
CA ASP A 31 -6.21 -9.29 -35.49
C ASP A 31 -6.52 -10.66 -34.86
N GLY A 32 -5.82 -10.97 -33.76
CA GLY A 32 -6.39 -11.85 -32.78
C GLY A 32 -7.71 -11.18 -32.40
N SER A 33 -8.83 -11.81 -32.76
CA SER A 33 -10.14 -11.51 -32.20
C SER A 33 -9.91 -11.05 -30.78
N GLU A 34 -10.13 -9.76 -30.47
CA GLU A 34 -10.33 -9.33 -29.10
C GLU A 34 -11.39 -10.28 -28.56
N VAL A 35 -10.97 -11.27 -27.82
CA VAL A 35 -11.89 -12.09 -27.04
C VAL A 35 -12.51 -11.07 -26.15
N VAL A 36 -13.72 -10.67 -26.53
CA VAL A 36 -14.47 -9.62 -25.84
C VAL A 36 -14.64 -10.11 -24.42
N ASN A 37 -13.83 -9.60 -23.51
CA ASN A 37 -13.87 -9.97 -22.11
C ASN A 37 -15.20 -9.48 -21.51
N PRO A 38 -16.22 -10.34 -21.34
CA PRO A 38 -17.55 -9.93 -20.92
C PRO A 38 -17.51 -9.38 -19.50
N ILE A 39 -16.60 -9.86 -18.64
CA ILE A 39 -16.44 -9.41 -17.26
C ILE A 39 -15.89 -7.98 -17.25
N ALA A 40 -14.81 -7.71 -18.00
CA ALA A 40 -14.22 -6.37 -18.08
C ALA A 40 -15.20 -5.35 -18.66
N GLN A 41 -15.97 -5.74 -19.69
CA GLN A 41 -17.02 -4.86 -20.25
C GLN A 41 -18.15 -4.59 -19.27
N ALA A 42 -18.60 -5.62 -18.55
CA ALA A 42 -19.64 -5.45 -17.55
C ALA A 42 -19.16 -4.57 -16.39
N ALA A 43 -17.93 -4.75 -15.93
CA ALA A 43 -17.31 -3.90 -14.93
C ALA A 43 -17.26 -2.43 -15.38
N GLN A 44 -16.79 -2.19 -16.61
CA GLN A 44 -16.74 -0.85 -17.18
C GLN A 44 -18.13 -0.19 -17.29
N ARG A 45 -19.13 -0.94 -17.77
CA ARG A 45 -20.50 -0.44 -17.89
C ARG A 45 -21.13 -0.15 -16.52
N THR A 46 -20.92 -1.04 -15.56
CA THR A 46 -21.41 -0.87 -14.18
C THR A 46 -20.76 0.33 -13.52
N ALA A 47 -19.45 0.51 -13.68
CA ALA A 47 -18.71 1.65 -13.17
C ALA A 47 -19.17 2.99 -13.80
N ALA A 48 -19.64 2.96 -15.05
CA ALA A 48 -20.16 4.15 -15.75
C ALA A 48 -21.60 4.52 -15.38
N MET A 49 -22.31 3.68 -14.61
CA MET A 49 -23.68 3.98 -14.16
C MET A 49 -23.68 5.19 -13.22
N PRO A 50 -24.68 6.06 -13.28
CA PRO A 50 -24.75 7.23 -12.39
C PRO A 50 -24.71 6.87 -10.90
N GLY A 51 -25.19 5.68 -10.55
CA GLY A 51 -25.12 5.10 -9.22
C GLY A 51 -25.85 3.77 -9.15
N ALA A 52 -25.68 3.07 -8.05
CA ALA A 52 -26.36 1.81 -7.73
C ALA A 52 -26.47 1.66 -6.22
N ARG A 53 -27.41 0.84 -5.77
CA ARG A 53 -27.42 0.34 -4.40
C ARG A 53 -26.66 -0.97 -4.32
N LEU A 54 -26.10 -1.24 -3.15
CA LEU A 54 -25.26 -2.39 -2.88
C LEU A 54 -25.86 -3.24 -1.77
N LYS A 55 -25.72 -4.58 -1.87
CA LYS A 55 -25.70 -5.49 -0.73
C LYS A 55 -24.34 -6.12 -0.66
N PHE A 56 -23.85 -6.28 0.53
CA PHE A 56 -22.52 -6.80 0.79
C PHE A 56 -22.58 -7.91 1.83
N GLU A 57 -21.88 -9.00 1.54
CA GLU A 57 -21.63 -10.10 2.48
C GLU A 57 -20.16 -10.48 2.41
N VAL A 58 -19.52 -10.60 3.57
CA VAL A 58 -18.15 -11.09 3.67
C VAL A 58 -18.09 -12.21 4.70
N THR A 59 -17.41 -13.29 4.36
CA THR A 59 -17.19 -14.41 5.24
C THR A 59 -15.71 -14.69 5.41
N TYR A 60 -15.25 -14.71 6.65
CA TYR A 60 -13.90 -15.08 7.03
C TYR A 60 -13.93 -16.45 7.64
N SER A 61 -13.17 -17.39 7.09
CA SER A 61 -13.00 -18.73 7.60
C SER A 61 -11.52 -19.10 7.65
N SER A 62 -11.14 -20.00 8.58
CA SER A 62 -9.76 -20.43 8.72
C SER A 62 -9.71 -21.95 8.78
N ASP A 63 -8.73 -22.54 8.12
CA ASP A 63 -8.46 -23.98 8.15
C ASP A 63 -8.02 -24.51 9.53
N ALA A 64 -7.54 -23.61 10.41
CA ALA A 64 -7.16 -23.95 11.78
C ALA A 64 -8.32 -23.87 12.78
N SER A 65 -9.48 -23.36 12.39
CA SER A 65 -10.62 -23.12 13.29
C SER A 65 -11.94 -23.38 12.58
N SER A 66 -12.87 -24.02 13.26
CA SER A 66 -14.27 -24.12 12.80
C SER A 66 -15.05 -22.82 12.94
N THR A 67 -14.38 -21.75 13.36
CA THR A 67 -15.01 -20.46 13.60
C THR A 67 -15.09 -19.64 12.31
N THR A 68 -16.29 -19.25 11.96
CA THR A 68 -16.56 -18.35 10.83
C THR A 68 -17.02 -16.98 11.37
N VAL A 69 -16.52 -15.91 10.78
CA VAL A 69 -16.99 -14.55 11.02
C VAL A 69 -17.70 -14.07 9.76
N THR A 70 -18.94 -13.63 9.88
CA THR A 70 -19.72 -13.14 8.75
C THR A 70 -20.11 -11.69 8.97
N GLY A 71 -19.88 -10.87 7.95
CA GLY A 71 -20.35 -9.50 7.86
C GLY A 71 -21.42 -9.39 6.79
N THR A 72 -22.52 -8.70 7.09
CA THR A 72 -23.57 -8.38 6.12
C THR A 72 -23.90 -6.91 6.17
N GLY A 73 -24.19 -6.32 5.04
CA GLY A 73 -24.45 -4.89 4.98
C GLY A 73 -25.09 -4.47 3.67
N ASP A 74 -25.37 -3.19 3.60
CA ASP A 74 -25.88 -2.51 2.43
C ASP A 74 -25.16 -1.17 2.24
N GLY A 75 -25.34 -0.57 1.08
CA GLY A 75 -24.67 0.67 0.76
C GLY A 75 -25.09 1.26 -0.56
N ASP A 76 -24.38 2.29 -0.93
CA ASP A 76 -24.57 3.03 -2.17
C ASP A 76 -23.24 3.13 -2.95
N TYR A 77 -23.35 3.19 -4.26
CA TYR A 77 -22.26 3.49 -5.19
C TYR A 77 -22.66 4.68 -6.09
N ASP A 78 -21.77 5.65 -6.25
CA ASP A 78 -21.89 6.75 -7.22
C ASP A 78 -20.79 6.63 -8.28
N GLY A 79 -21.13 6.12 -9.45
CA GLY A 79 -20.17 5.93 -10.55
C GLY A 79 -19.57 7.21 -11.13
N ARG A 80 -20.21 8.39 -10.92
CA ARG A 80 -19.66 9.67 -11.38
C ARG A 80 -18.46 10.11 -10.55
N THR A 81 -18.46 9.82 -9.25
CA THR A 81 -17.38 10.14 -8.32
C THR A 81 -16.52 8.93 -8.00
N GLY A 82 -16.96 7.72 -8.36
CA GLY A 82 -16.35 6.46 -7.97
C GLY A 82 -16.47 6.13 -6.48
N ARG A 83 -17.34 6.85 -5.76
CA ARG A 83 -17.53 6.66 -4.32
C ARG A 83 -18.46 5.52 -4.00
N SER A 84 -18.14 4.85 -2.91
CA SER A 84 -19.05 3.91 -2.25
C SER A 84 -19.13 4.21 -0.77
N ASP A 85 -20.30 3.98 -0.20
CA ASP A 85 -20.58 4.01 1.24
C ASP A 85 -21.25 2.68 1.59
N VAL A 86 -20.60 1.88 2.43
CA VAL A 86 -21.08 0.56 2.84
C VAL A 86 -21.14 0.51 4.35
N GLN A 87 -22.30 0.14 4.88
CA GLN A 87 -22.51 -0.09 6.31
C GLN A 87 -22.77 -1.56 6.52
N MET A 88 -21.97 -2.20 7.37
CA MET A 88 -22.09 -3.62 7.65
C MET A 88 -22.08 -3.93 9.15
N THR A 89 -22.66 -5.05 9.50
CA THR A 89 -22.57 -5.64 10.83
C THR A 89 -21.82 -6.95 10.72
N MET A 90 -20.72 -7.07 11.45
CA MET A 90 -19.93 -8.29 11.56
C MET A 90 -20.35 -9.07 12.79
N SER A 91 -20.69 -10.33 12.62
CA SER A 91 -21.02 -11.26 13.68
C SER A 91 -19.77 -12.01 14.13
N LEU A 92 -19.40 -11.84 15.38
CA LEU A 92 -18.24 -12.47 15.99
C LEU A 92 -18.64 -13.70 16.81
N PRO A 93 -17.69 -14.63 17.06
CA PRO A 93 -17.90 -15.73 17.99
C PRO A 93 -18.33 -15.25 19.38
N GLY A 94 -19.23 -15.98 20.02
CA GLY A 94 -19.76 -15.60 21.33
C GLY A 94 -20.94 -14.63 21.29
N GLY A 95 -21.51 -14.35 20.11
CA GLY A 95 -22.71 -13.51 19.94
C GLY A 95 -22.45 -12.01 19.99
N HIS A 96 -21.20 -11.61 19.96
CA HIS A 96 -20.83 -10.19 19.80
C HIS A 96 -20.99 -9.73 18.37
N SER A 97 -21.31 -8.47 18.18
CA SER A 97 -21.32 -7.85 16.85
C SER A 97 -20.54 -6.54 16.84
N ILE A 98 -19.93 -6.27 15.69
CA ILE A 98 -19.23 -5.01 15.40
C ILE A 98 -19.90 -4.39 14.19
N TRP A 99 -20.35 -3.13 14.30
CA TRP A 99 -20.73 -2.38 13.15
C TRP A 99 -19.47 -1.74 12.51
N VAL A 100 -19.46 -1.69 11.18
CA VAL A 100 -18.40 -1.10 10.37
C VAL A 100 -19.07 -0.25 9.29
N GLU A 101 -18.54 0.94 9.07
CA GLU A 101 -18.87 1.81 7.96
C GLU A 101 -17.59 2.06 7.16
N ALA A 102 -17.64 1.83 5.86
CA ALA A 102 -16.55 2.06 4.93
C ALA A 102 -17.02 3.02 3.83
N LEU A 103 -16.40 4.18 3.76
CA LEU A 103 -16.68 5.22 2.78
C LEU A 103 -15.38 5.51 2.00
N GLY A 104 -15.45 5.58 0.68
CA GLY A 104 -14.25 5.90 -0.08
C GLY A 104 -14.44 6.02 -1.58
N ASP A 105 -13.37 6.37 -2.23
CA ASP A 105 -13.23 6.41 -3.69
C ASP A 105 -11.88 5.76 -4.09
N ASP A 106 -11.44 5.96 -5.33
CA ASP A 106 -10.17 5.46 -5.85
C ASP A 106 -8.92 6.09 -5.23
N ARG A 107 -9.08 7.10 -4.38
CA ARG A 107 -7.96 7.87 -3.79
C ARG A 107 -7.83 7.68 -2.30
N GLU A 108 -8.94 7.53 -1.60
CA GLU A 108 -8.94 7.46 -0.14
C GLU A 108 -10.09 6.58 0.33
N THR A 109 -9.82 5.69 1.27
CA THR A 109 -10.83 4.90 1.98
C THR A 109 -10.86 5.32 3.45
N PHE A 110 -12.04 5.47 3.99
CA PHE A 110 -12.29 5.84 5.37
C PHE A 110 -13.11 4.74 6.03
N THR A 111 -12.63 4.24 7.16
CA THR A 111 -13.32 3.21 7.93
C THR A 111 -13.63 3.71 9.33
N ARG A 112 -14.83 3.45 9.79
CA ARG A 112 -15.29 3.70 11.14
C ARG A 112 -15.94 2.44 11.69
N SER A 113 -15.70 2.11 12.96
CA SER A 113 -16.32 0.96 13.61
C SER A 113 -16.40 1.15 15.13
N SER A 114 -17.27 0.38 15.77
CA SER A 114 -17.38 0.40 17.23
C SER A 114 -16.07 0.03 17.96
N THR A 115 -15.22 -0.78 17.33
CA THR A 115 -13.89 -1.14 17.87
C THR A 115 -12.89 -0.01 17.65
N LEU A 116 -12.84 0.57 16.46
CA LEU A 116 -11.89 1.63 16.12
C LEU A 116 -12.10 2.89 16.95
N GLU A 117 -13.34 3.24 17.28
CA GLU A 117 -13.64 4.43 18.10
C GLU A 117 -12.87 4.46 19.42
N SER A 118 -12.66 3.31 20.04
CA SER A 118 -11.89 3.22 21.29
C SER A 118 -10.37 3.31 21.09
N LEU A 119 -9.89 2.95 19.91
CA LEU A 119 -8.46 2.88 19.56
C LEU A 119 -7.95 4.18 18.94
N LEU A 120 -8.80 4.95 18.28
CA LEU A 120 -8.39 6.19 17.60
C LEU A 120 -8.03 7.30 18.63
N PRO A 121 -7.12 8.21 18.26
CA PRO A 121 -6.82 9.38 19.09
C PRO A 121 -8.05 10.26 19.32
N PRO A 122 -8.13 10.98 20.45
CA PRO A 122 -9.27 11.85 20.76
C PRO A 122 -9.61 12.82 19.61
N GLY A 123 -10.89 12.86 19.24
CA GLY A 123 -11.39 13.68 18.14
C GLY A 123 -11.21 13.07 16.75
N LYS A 124 -10.67 11.87 16.65
CA LYS A 124 -10.62 11.07 15.42
C LYS A 124 -11.73 10.03 15.47
N LEU A 125 -12.54 9.98 14.44
CA LEU A 125 -13.67 9.06 14.28
C LEU A 125 -13.44 8.07 13.15
N TRP A 126 -12.57 8.42 12.21
CA TRP A 126 -12.31 7.68 11.00
C TRP A 126 -10.85 7.30 10.89
N LEU A 127 -10.60 6.06 10.50
CA LEU A 127 -9.30 5.59 9.99
C LEU A 127 -9.28 5.87 8.50
N GLY A 128 -8.38 6.73 8.05
CA GLY A 128 -8.18 7.03 6.63
C GLY A 128 -6.98 6.28 6.08
N MET A 129 -7.14 5.69 4.90
CA MET A 129 -6.06 5.03 4.17
C MET A 129 -6.11 5.46 2.72
N GLN A 130 -4.96 5.81 2.15
CA GLN A 130 -4.84 5.94 0.71
C GLN A 130 -4.56 4.56 0.13
N PRO A 131 -5.14 4.21 -1.02
CA PRO A 131 -4.74 3.02 -1.75
C PRO A 131 -3.23 3.08 -1.95
N LEU A 132 -2.52 2.07 -1.50
CA LEU A 132 -1.07 2.05 -1.57
C LEU A 132 -0.59 1.96 -3.00
N LEU A 133 -1.46 1.55 -3.86
CA LEU A 133 -1.18 0.87 -5.09
C LEU A 133 -2.17 1.28 -6.19
N GLY A 134 -2.66 2.52 -6.17
CA GLY A 134 -3.60 2.99 -7.18
C GLY A 134 -5.00 2.34 -7.13
N HIS A 135 -5.08 1.15 -6.58
CA HIS A 135 -6.29 0.35 -6.33
C HIS A 135 -6.07 -0.35 -5.00
N ASP A 136 -7.08 -0.67 -4.24
CA ASP A 136 -6.95 -1.53 -3.05
C ASP A 136 -7.33 -2.98 -3.45
N PRO A 137 -6.40 -3.77 -3.99
CA PRO A 137 -6.68 -5.10 -4.53
C PRO A 137 -6.85 -6.14 -3.43
N VAL A 138 -6.38 -5.82 -2.23
CA VAL A 138 -6.56 -6.71 -1.09
C VAL A 138 -7.58 -6.05 -0.18
N GLY A 139 -8.81 -6.52 -0.20
CA GLY A 139 -9.80 -6.21 0.82
C GLY A 139 -9.25 -6.51 2.21
N GLY A 140 -8.23 -5.73 2.61
CA GLY A 140 -7.56 -5.85 3.89
C GLY A 140 -8.59 -5.67 5.00
N MET A 141 -8.41 -6.40 6.08
CA MET A 141 -9.27 -6.35 7.26
C MET A 141 -9.47 -4.90 7.72
N GLY A 142 -10.57 -4.26 7.30
CA GLY A 142 -10.93 -2.92 7.72
C GLY A 142 -11.41 -1.96 6.63
N SER A 143 -10.97 -2.12 5.40
CA SER A 143 -11.56 -1.45 4.25
C SER A 143 -12.09 -2.53 3.32
N GLY A 144 -13.37 -2.85 3.41
CA GLY A 144 -13.98 -3.66 2.37
C GLY A 144 -13.68 -3.03 1.01
N PRO A 145 -13.39 -3.81 -0.05
CA PRO A 145 -13.15 -3.23 -1.35
C PRO A 145 -14.36 -2.37 -1.69
N GLY A 146 -14.15 -1.07 -1.88
CA GLY A 146 -15.21 -0.21 -2.39
C GLY A 146 -15.72 -0.80 -3.70
N ALA A 147 -16.99 -0.64 -4.01
CA ALA A 147 -17.59 -1.18 -5.23
C ALA A 147 -16.75 -0.87 -6.48
N ARG A 148 -16.09 0.28 -6.49
CA ARG A 148 -15.18 0.67 -7.57
C ARG A 148 -13.92 -0.20 -7.62
N GLY A 149 -13.31 -0.49 -6.49
CA GLY A 149 -12.11 -1.37 -6.43
C GLY A 149 -12.41 -2.73 -7.04
N ILE A 150 -13.50 -3.37 -6.63
CA ILE A 150 -13.97 -4.63 -7.23
C ILE A 150 -14.18 -4.51 -8.74
N LEU A 151 -14.81 -3.42 -9.20
CA LEU A 151 -15.03 -3.23 -10.64
C LEU A 151 -13.73 -2.97 -11.41
N GLU A 152 -12.71 -2.35 -10.82
CA GLU A 152 -11.39 -2.20 -11.44
C GLU A 152 -10.63 -3.54 -11.48
N GLU A 153 -10.68 -4.35 -10.42
CA GLU A 153 -10.11 -5.70 -10.41
C GLU A 153 -10.73 -6.60 -11.49
N LEU A 154 -12.04 -6.50 -11.70
CA LEU A 154 -12.71 -7.26 -12.75
C LEU A 154 -12.26 -6.90 -14.16
N LYS A 155 -11.71 -5.70 -14.38
CA LYS A 155 -11.13 -5.32 -15.69
C LYS A 155 -9.80 -6.03 -15.95
N ALA A 156 -9.06 -6.37 -14.88
CA ALA A 156 -7.84 -7.15 -14.94
C ALA A 156 -8.10 -8.67 -15.00
N ALA A 157 -9.37 -9.10 -14.94
CA ALA A 157 -9.74 -10.51 -15.01
C ALA A 157 -9.16 -11.15 -16.29
N GLY A 158 -8.42 -12.24 -16.09
CA GLY A 158 -7.58 -12.86 -17.11
C GLY A 158 -8.32 -13.42 -18.33
N ALA A 159 -7.58 -14.02 -19.26
CA ALA A 159 -8.09 -14.55 -20.53
C ALA A 159 -8.94 -15.82 -20.37
N ASP A 160 -8.82 -16.54 -19.27
CA ASP A 160 -9.51 -17.82 -19.02
C ASP A 160 -10.88 -17.57 -18.38
N ILE A 161 -11.83 -17.08 -19.18
CA ILE A 161 -13.20 -16.83 -18.74
C ILE A 161 -14.10 -17.97 -19.20
N GLU A 162 -14.75 -18.62 -18.23
CA GLU A 162 -15.73 -19.69 -18.44
C GLU A 162 -17.15 -19.16 -18.26
N GLU A 163 -18.02 -19.36 -19.24
CA GLU A 163 -19.45 -19.21 -19.07
C GLU A 163 -19.98 -20.47 -18.35
N VAL A 164 -20.56 -20.30 -17.15
CA VAL A 164 -20.91 -21.41 -16.27
C VAL A 164 -22.39 -21.81 -16.46
N ASP A 165 -23.29 -20.86 -16.26
CA ASP A 165 -24.73 -21.08 -16.30
C ASP A 165 -25.52 -19.77 -16.44
N HIS A 166 -26.86 -19.90 -16.46
CA HIS A 166 -27.80 -18.78 -16.44
C HIS A 166 -28.64 -18.84 -15.17
N GLN A 167 -28.69 -17.74 -14.44
CA GLN A 167 -29.42 -17.62 -13.18
C GLN A 167 -30.24 -16.32 -13.14
N THR A 168 -31.14 -16.21 -12.18
CA THR A 168 -31.84 -14.98 -11.90
C THR A 168 -31.25 -14.31 -10.67
N VAL A 169 -30.73 -13.11 -10.79
CA VAL A 169 -30.19 -12.29 -9.70
C VAL A 169 -31.11 -11.10 -9.49
N SER A 170 -31.68 -10.97 -8.30
CA SER A 170 -32.67 -9.91 -7.95
C SER A 170 -33.78 -9.69 -8.99
N GLY A 171 -34.30 -10.78 -9.55
CA GLY A 171 -35.37 -10.73 -10.56
C GLY A 171 -34.93 -10.46 -12.01
N HIS A 172 -33.61 -10.34 -12.25
CA HIS A 172 -33.03 -10.13 -13.57
C HIS A 172 -32.33 -11.40 -14.06
N PRO A 173 -32.65 -11.91 -15.28
CA PRO A 173 -31.85 -12.98 -15.90
C PRO A 173 -30.42 -12.53 -16.07
N ALA A 174 -29.47 -13.36 -15.67
CA ALA A 174 -28.05 -13.08 -15.76
C ALA A 174 -27.26 -14.34 -16.14
N THR A 175 -26.19 -14.16 -16.87
CA THR A 175 -25.21 -15.18 -17.22
C THR A 175 -24.08 -15.14 -16.20
N ARG A 176 -23.74 -16.27 -15.63
CA ARG A 176 -22.62 -16.42 -14.69
C ARG A 176 -21.37 -16.78 -15.43
N TYR A 177 -20.33 -15.99 -15.19
CA TYR A 177 -18.97 -16.20 -15.67
C TYR A 177 -18.04 -16.49 -14.50
N ARG A 178 -17.04 -17.34 -14.73
CA ARG A 178 -15.98 -17.65 -13.77
C ARG A 178 -14.62 -17.33 -14.38
N THR A 179 -13.71 -16.82 -13.55
CA THR A 179 -12.30 -16.59 -13.90
C THR A 179 -11.45 -16.54 -12.64
N THR A 180 -10.15 -16.31 -12.81
CA THR A 180 -9.22 -16.04 -11.72
C THR A 180 -8.41 -14.79 -12.01
N ILE A 181 -8.02 -14.07 -10.97
CA ILE A 181 -7.03 -12.99 -11.03
C ILE A 181 -5.76 -13.54 -10.37
N ASP A 182 -4.68 -13.58 -11.14
CA ASP A 182 -3.37 -14.02 -10.66
C ASP A 182 -2.47 -12.78 -10.49
N PRO A 183 -2.20 -12.34 -9.24
CA PRO A 183 -1.40 -11.14 -9.01
C PRO A 183 0.01 -11.21 -9.61
N ALA A 184 0.64 -12.38 -9.63
CA ALA A 184 1.98 -12.53 -10.22
C ALA A 184 1.94 -12.29 -11.73
N ARG A 185 0.93 -12.81 -12.42
CA ARG A 185 0.71 -12.57 -13.85
C ARG A 185 0.38 -11.11 -14.14
N GLU A 186 -0.44 -10.47 -13.32
CA GLU A 186 -0.77 -9.05 -13.48
C GLU A 186 0.46 -8.15 -13.28
N ALA A 187 1.40 -8.53 -12.39
CA ALA A 187 2.69 -7.87 -12.25
C ALA A 187 3.49 -7.91 -13.56
N ASP A 188 3.61 -9.09 -14.18
CA ASP A 188 4.30 -9.26 -15.46
C ASP A 188 3.67 -8.42 -16.57
N VAL A 189 2.33 -8.38 -16.63
CA VAL A 189 1.58 -7.57 -17.61
C VAL A 189 1.81 -6.07 -17.40
N ALA A 190 1.78 -5.60 -16.17
CA ALA A 190 2.04 -4.20 -15.82
C ALA A 190 3.48 -3.80 -16.18
N GLU A 191 4.47 -4.66 -15.91
CA GLU A 191 5.87 -4.42 -16.27
C GLU A 191 6.04 -4.34 -17.80
N ALA A 192 5.43 -5.27 -18.54
CA ALA A 192 5.45 -5.28 -20.00
C ALA A 192 4.84 -4.01 -20.62
N ASN A 193 3.82 -3.44 -19.97
CA ASN A 193 3.18 -2.19 -20.36
C ASN A 193 3.98 -0.94 -19.88
N GLY A 194 5.08 -1.11 -19.16
CA GLY A 194 5.93 -0.03 -18.66
C GLY A 194 5.43 0.63 -17.39
N ASP A 195 4.36 0.14 -16.80
CA ASP A 195 3.82 0.62 -15.51
C ASP A 195 4.51 -0.09 -14.34
N ARG A 196 5.74 0.34 -14.06
CA ARG A 196 6.55 -0.23 -12.98
C ARG A 196 5.99 0.02 -11.58
N ALA A 197 5.10 1.01 -11.43
CA ALA A 197 4.46 1.25 -10.15
C ALA A 197 3.45 0.15 -9.88
N LEU A 198 2.56 -0.09 -10.83
CA LEU A 198 1.56 -1.14 -10.78
C LEU A 198 2.19 -2.55 -10.71
N ALA A 199 3.29 -2.80 -11.45
CA ALA A 199 4.00 -4.08 -11.38
C ALA A 199 4.48 -4.41 -9.96
N ARG A 200 5.21 -3.48 -9.31
CA ARG A 200 5.67 -3.67 -7.92
C ARG A 200 4.54 -3.87 -6.93
N GLU A 201 3.41 -3.35 -7.26
CA GLU A 201 2.18 -3.49 -6.55
C GLU A 201 1.66 -4.90 -6.54
N TYR A 202 1.43 -5.42 -7.71
CA TYR A 202 1.01 -6.80 -7.86
C TYR A 202 2.06 -7.79 -7.35
N GLU A 203 3.35 -7.48 -7.45
CA GLU A 203 4.43 -8.26 -6.82
C GLU A 203 4.25 -8.34 -5.30
N ALA A 204 3.99 -7.20 -4.64
CA ALA A 204 3.79 -7.17 -3.20
C ALA A 204 2.53 -7.93 -2.76
N ILE A 205 1.48 -7.93 -3.59
CA ILE A 205 0.27 -8.74 -3.36
C ILE A 205 0.59 -10.22 -3.52
N ALA A 206 1.28 -10.60 -4.61
CA ALA A 206 1.67 -11.99 -4.86
C ALA A 206 2.56 -12.55 -3.75
N GLU A 207 3.42 -11.73 -3.14
CA GLU A 207 4.21 -12.14 -1.98
C GLU A 207 3.34 -12.42 -0.74
N GLN A 208 2.24 -11.69 -0.56
CA GLN A 208 1.35 -11.84 0.60
C GLN A 208 0.22 -12.83 0.37
N ALA A 209 -0.28 -12.91 -0.85
CA ALA A 209 -1.37 -13.78 -1.27
C ALA A 209 -0.98 -14.46 -2.59
N PRO A 210 -0.16 -15.52 -2.54
CA PRO A 210 0.38 -16.19 -3.73
C PRO A 210 -0.68 -16.97 -4.51
N ASP A 211 -1.81 -17.31 -3.88
CA ASP A 211 -2.89 -18.02 -4.53
C ASP A 211 -3.73 -17.07 -5.41
N PRO A 212 -4.10 -17.47 -6.63
CA PRO A 212 -5.01 -16.68 -7.46
C PRO A 212 -6.35 -16.43 -6.78
N ILE A 213 -6.91 -15.23 -7.00
CA ILE A 213 -8.23 -14.83 -6.50
C ILE A 213 -9.29 -15.45 -7.41
N GLY A 214 -10.17 -16.28 -6.86
CA GLY A 214 -11.33 -16.80 -7.58
C GLY A 214 -12.37 -15.70 -7.78
N VAL A 215 -12.92 -15.62 -8.99
CA VAL A 215 -13.90 -14.57 -9.36
C VAL A 215 -15.08 -15.23 -10.05
N GLU A 216 -16.30 -14.93 -9.60
CA GLU A 216 -17.53 -15.22 -10.31
C GLU A 216 -18.35 -13.93 -10.49
N VAL A 217 -18.88 -13.71 -11.70
CA VAL A 217 -19.65 -12.52 -12.02
C VAL A 217 -20.92 -12.88 -12.75
N TRP A 218 -22.06 -12.36 -12.31
CA TRP A 218 -23.36 -12.51 -12.98
C TRP A 218 -23.65 -11.23 -13.76
N ILE A 219 -23.75 -11.35 -15.07
CA ILE A 219 -23.94 -10.25 -16.02
C ILE A 219 -25.33 -10.35 -16.61
N ASP A 220 -26.12 -9.27 -16.49
CA ASP A 220 -27.46 -9.21 -17.04
C ASP A 220 -27.50 -8.94 -18.54
N GLY A 221 -28.69 -9.01 -19.16
CA GLY A 221 -28.91 -8.76 -20.58
C GLY A 221 -28.57 -7.33 -21.04
N HIS A 222 -28.34 -6.40 -20.13
CA HIS A 222 -27.84 -5.05 -20.42
C HIS A 222 -26.30 -4.96 -20.32
N GLY A 223 -25.66 -6.04 -19.96
CA GLY A 223 -24.23 -6.12 -19.76
C GLY A 223 -23.75 -5.43 -18.48
N LEU A 224 -24.60 -5.39 -17.44
CA LEU A 224 -24.25 -4.88 -16.12
C LEU A 224 -23.92 -6.03 -15.18
N ALA A 225 -22.88 -5.89 -14.36
CA ALA A 225 -22.59 -6.81 -13.27
C ALA A 225 -23.66 -6.63 -12.19
N ARG A 226 -24.41 -7.70 -11.92
CA ARG A 226 -25.46 -7.74 -10.88
C ARG A 226 -24.94 -8.32 -9.59
N LEU A 227 -24.03 -9.27 -9.67
CA LEU A 227 -23.46 -9.95 -8.54
C LEU A 227 -22.02 -10.29 -8.85
N VAL A 228 -21.16 -10.11 -7.85
CA VAL A 228 -19.76 -10.48 -7.89
C VAL A 228 -19.46 -11.28 -6.64
N ASP A 229 -18.88 -12.46 -6.80
CA ASP A 229 -18.32 -13.28 -5.73
C ASP A 229 -16.81 -13.37 -5.92
N LEU A 230 -16.06 -13.05 -4.86
CA LEU A 230 -14.60 -13.14 -4.81
C LEU A 230 -14.20 -14.11 -3.71
N THR A 231 -13.28 -15.01 -3.99
CA THR A 231 -12.68 -15.91 -2.99
C THR A 231 -11.18 -15.71 -2.98
N GLN A 232 -10.66 -15.29 -1.84
CA GLN A 232 -9.23 -15.04 -1.63
C GLN A 232 -8.70 -15.86 -0.46
N LYS A 233 -7.47 -16.39 -0.61
CA LYS A 233 -6.75 -17.07 0.45
C LYS A 233 -5.56 -16.26 0.91
N LEU A 234 -5.53 -15.97 2.20
CA LEU A 234 -4.50 -15.14 2.83
C LEU A 234 -3.73 -15.99 3.86
N PRO A 235 -2.42 -16.13 3.74
CA PRO A 235 -1.61 -16.73 4.79
C PRO A 235 -1.57 -15.80 6.00
N THR A 236 -1.88 -16.29 7.19
CA THR A 236 -1.86 -15.45 8.41
C THR A 236 -0.45 -15.19 8.93
N THR A 237 0.48 -16.12 8.67
CA THR A 237 1.93 -16.01 8.96
C THR A 237 2.65 -17.06 8.12
N SER A 238 3.98 -16.91 7.96
CA SER A 238 4.81 -17.92 7.28
C SER A 238 4.63 -19.30 7.93
N GLY A 239 3.92 -20.22 7.26
CA GLY A 239 3.60 -21.55 7.78
C GLY A 239 2.44 -21.61 8.80
N GLY A 240 1.71 -20.50 8.97
CA GLY A 240 0.49 -20.43 9.77
C GLY A 240 -0.76 -20.90 9.01
N PRO A 241 -1.93 -20.86 9.68
CA PRO A 241 -3.19 -21.23 9.05
C PRO A 241 -3.56 -20.26 7.91
N THR A 242 -4.27 -20.78 6.93
CA THR A 242 -4.82 -19.94 5.84
C THR A 242 -6.15 -19.35 6.27
N LEU A 243 -6.32 -18.07 6.01
CA LEU A 243 -7.60 -17.35 6.11
C LEU A 243 -8.23 -17.30 4.73
N THR A 244 -9.42 -17.85 4.59
CA THR A 244 -10.23 -17.71 3.37
C THR A 244 -11.20 -16.55 3.58
N VAL A 245 -11.23 -15.64 2.63
CA VAL A 245 -12.14 -14.49 2.60
C VAL A 245 -13.03 -14.65 1.38
N ASP A 246 -14.32 -14.87 1.62
CA ASP A 246 -15.33 -14.88 0.59
C ASP A 246 -16.10 -13.56 0.65
N THR A 247 -16.12 -12.83 -0.45
CA THR A 247 -16.81 -11.53 -0.57
C THR A 247 -17.87 -11.63 -1.65
N ARG A 248 -19.09 -11.30 -1.29
CA ARG A 248 -20.25 -11.24 -2.20
C ARG A 248 -20.80 -9.84 -2.25
N MET A 249 -20.88 -9.27 -3.46
CA MET A 249 -21.43 -7.92 -3.68
C MET A 249 -22.50 -7.94 -4.77
N GLU A 250 -23.69 -7.54 -4.42
CA GLU A 250 -24.84 -7.41 -5.32
C GLU A 250 -25.09 -5.94 -5.67
N PHE A 251 -25.20 -5.63 -6.97
CA PHE A 251 -25.54 -4.31 -7.49
C PHE A 251 -26.99 -4.29 -7.98
N PHE A 252 -27.75 -3.36 -7.47
CA PHE A 252 -29.18 -3.21 -7.85
C PHE A 252 -29.59 -1.73 -7.86
N ASP A 253 -30.82 -1.45 -8.27
CA ASP A 253 -31.39 -0.09 -8.34
C ASP A 253 -30.45 0.89 -9.08
N PHE A 254 -29.97 0.47 -10.26
CA PHE A 254 -29.08 1.29 -11.08
C PHE A 254 -29.71 2.62 -11.48
N GLY A 255 -28.94 3.70 -11.43
CA GLY A 255 -29.40 5.07 -11.62
C GLY A 255 -29.80 5.76 -10.33
N HIS A 256 -29.75 5.06 -9.17
CA HIS A 256 -29.92 5.66 -7.86
C HIS A 256 -28.93 6.80 -7.64
N LYS A 257 -29.40 7.92 -7.11
CA LYS A 257 -28.55 9.06 -6.78
C LYS A 257 -28.36 9.11 -5.27
N SER A 258 -27.13 8.93 -4.83
CA SER A 258 -26.76 9.06 -3.44
C SER A 258 -25.87 10.28 -3.21
N HIS A 259 -25.85 10.77 -1.98
CA HIS A 259 -24.97 11.86 -1.54
C HIS A 259 -24.05 11.32 -0.46
N MET A 260 -22.78 11.17 -0.79
CA MET A 260 -21.75 10.58 0.06
C MET A 260 -20.66 11.61 0.35
N PRO A 261 -20.83 12.50 1.36
CA PRO A 261 -19.80 13.45 1.74
C PRO A 261 -18.64 12.73 2.43
N LEU A 262 -17.42 13.11 2.05
CA LEU A 262 -16.21 12.60 2.74
C LEU A 262 -16.14 13.14 4.17
N PRO A 263 -15.55 12.39 5.11
CA PRO A 263 -15.41 12.84 6.49
C PRO A 263 -14.50 14.06 6.59
N PRO A 264 -14.74 14.96 7.56
CA PRO A 264 -13.86 16.11 7.77
C PRO A 264 -12.45 15.66 8.12
N LYS A 265 -11.42 16.23 7.50
CA LYS A 265 -10.00 15.86 7.73
C LYS A 265 -9.59 15.89 9.22
N ARG A 266 -10.18 16.79 10.02
CA ARG A 266 -9.92 16.86 11.46
C ARG A 266 -10.34 15.58 12.21
N GLU A 267 -11.32 14.85 11.68
CA GLU A 267 -11.87 13.63 12.27
C GLU A 267 -11.21 12.37 11.73
N VAL A 268 -10.33 12.48 10.74
CA VAL A 268 -9.63 11.37 10.10
C VAL A 268 -8.25 11.19 10.75
N PHE A 269 -7.93 9.96 11.12
CA PHE A 269 -6.59 9.51 11.45
C PHE A 269 -5.99 8.83 10.22
N ASP A 270 -4.98 9.44 9.60
CA ASP A 270 -4.30 8.90 8.42
C ASP A 270 -3.39 7.73 8.82
N TYR A 271 -3.78 6.52 8.44
CA TYR A 271 -3.05 5.27 8.68
C TYR A 271 -2.13 4.88 7.52
N THR A 272 -2.22 5.56 6.38
CA THR A 272 -1.43 5.27 5.16
C THR A 272 0.07 5.07 5.42
N PRO A 273 0.75 5.93 6.20
CA PRO A 273 2.18 5.76 6.45
C PRO A 273 2.52 4.48 7.23
N VAL A 274 1.62 4.02 8.12
CA VAL A 274 1.82 2.77 8.85
C VAL A 274 1.73 1.60 7.89
N LEU A 275 0.69 1.57 7.06
CA LEU A 275 0.46 0.51 6.09
C LEU A 275 1.58 0.46 5.05
N ARG A 276 2.06 1.62 4.56
CA ARG A 276 3.22 1.68 3.64
C ARG A 276 4.48 1.07 4.27
N ALA A 277 4.74 1.38 5.53
CA ALA A 277 5.86 0.80 6.25
C ALA A 277 5.68 -0.71 6.47
N GLU A 278 4.46 -1.16 6.76
CA GLU A 278 4.14 -2.58 6.90
C GLU A 278 4.43 -3.38 5.64
N LEU A 279 4.20 -2.79 4.49
CA LEU A 279 4.43 -3.41 3.18
C LEU A 279 5.84 -3.16 2.60
N GLY A 280 6.68 -2.38 3.29
CA GLY A 280 8.01 -2.00 2.79
C GLY A 280 7.97 -1.07 1.58
N LEU A 281 6.87 -0.33 1.41
CA LEU A 281 6.62 0.59 0.29
C LEU A 281 7.06 2.04 0.61
N GLU A 282 8.06 2.23 1.47
CA GLU A 282 8.59 3.57 1.75
C GLU A 282 9.28 4.14 0.50
N ASP A 283 8.79 5.26 0.03
CA ASP A 283 9.29 5.90 -1.21
C ASP A 283 10.64 6.57 -1.04
N GLY A 284 11.04 6.82 0.20
CA GLY A 284 12.24 7.59 0.50
C GLY A 284 12.15 9.07 0.11
N HIS A 285 10.95 9.61 -0.07
CA HIS A 285 10.74 11.00 -0.54
C HIS A 285 10.16 11.94 0.50
N SER A 286 9.81 11.45 1.70
CA SER A 286 9.14 12.24 2.74
C SER A 286 9.99 13.38 3.31
N MET A 287 11.31 13.31 3.15
CA MET A 287 12.28 14.27 3.68
C MET A 287 12.72 15.33 2.66
N GLY A 288 12.17 15.33 1.46
CA GLY A 288 12.52 16.26 0.38
C GLY A 288 13.57 15.70 -0.61
N PRO A 289 14.10 16.57 -1.50
CA PRO A 289 14.99 16.11 -2.57
C PRO A 289 16.30 15.56 -2.02
N LEU A 290 16.76 14.42 -2.56
CA LEU A 290 18.01 13.76 -2.20
C LEU A 290 19.25 14.28 -3.00
N THR A 291 19.10 15.40 -3.67
CA THR A 291 20.14 15.98 -4.51
C THR A 291 20.56 17.36 -4.02
N PRO A 292 21.84 17.70 -4.06
CA PRO A 292 22.30 19.04 -3.74
C PRO A 292 21.61 20.10 -4.61
N PRO A 293 21.48 21.34 -4.11
CA PRO A 293 20.92 22.44 -4.89
C PRO A 293 21.68 22.64 -6.22
N ALA A 294 20.96 23.06 -7.25
CA ALA A 294 21.55 23.34 -8.55
C ALA A 294 22.72 24.34 -8.42
N GLY A 295 23.89 24.00 -8.98
CA GLY A 295 25.09 24.81 -8.90
C GLY A 295 25.94 24.62 -7.64
N ALA A 296 25.60 23.71 -6.74
CA ALA A 296 26.45 23.36 -5.61
C ALA A 296 27.80 22.80 -6.11
N LYS A 297 28.90 23.37 -5.61
CA LYS A 297 30.24 22.92 -5.99
C LYS A 297 30.65 21.69 -5.16
N PRO A 298 31.17 20.62 -5.81
CA PRO A 298 31.67 19.47 -5.08
C PRO A 298 32.74 19.85 -4.04
N LEU A 299 32.59 19.33 -2.86
CA LEU A 299 33.56 19.49 -1.78
C LEU A 299 34.76 18.54 -1.97
N SER A 300 35.92 18.89 -1.40
CA SER A 300 36.97 17.87 -1.22
C SER A 300 36.49 16.82 -0.23
N ALA A 301 37.05 15.60 -0.31
CA ALA A 301 36.68 14.50 0.58
C ALA A 301 36.84 14.86 2.08
N ALA A 302 37.92 15.59 2.42
CA ALA A 302 38.16 16.06 3.78
C ALA A 302 37.10 17.10 4.23
N ALA A 303 36.79 18.06 3.38
CA ALA A 303 35.78 19.10 3.68
C ALA A 303 34.38 18.51 3.76
N PHE A 304 34.06 17.53 2.91
CA PHE A 304 32.80 16.81 2.94
C PHE A 304 32.63 16.07 4.27
N ARG A 305 33.60 15.21 4.64
CA ARG A 305 33.57 14.46 5.91
C ARG A 305 33.41 15.39 7.11
N HIS A 306 34.26 16.43 7.19
CA HIS A 306 34.21 17.37 8.30
C HIS A 306 32.84 18.04 8.45
N LYS A 307 32.24 18.51 7.34
CA LYS A 307 30.92 19.15 7.38
C LYS A 307 29.80 18.16 7.72
N ALA A 308 29.80 16.95 7.14
CA ALA A 308 28.79 15.93 7.44
C ALA A 308 28.85 15.51 8.93
N ASP A 309 30.04 15.23 9.47
CA ASP A 309 30.21 14.92 10.88
C ASP A 309 29.80 16.07 11.80
N GLN A 310 30.04 17.31 11.41
CA GLN A 310 29.62 18.48 12.19
C GLN A 310 28.08 18.60 12.25
N ILE A 311 27.39 18.37 11.11
CA ILE A 311 25.93 18.37 11.05
C ILE A 311 25.35 17.24 11.90
N CYS A 312 25.87 16.03 11.73
CA CYS A 312 25.39 14.86 12.44
C CYS A 312 25.70 14.92 13.93
N GLY A 313 26.90 15.33 14.31
CA GLY A 313 27.28 15.51 15.71
C GLY A 313 26.43 16.54 16.45
N LYS A 314 26.08 17.66 15.78
CA LYS A 314 25.15 18.62 16.33
C LYS A 314 23.74 18.03 16.53
N ALA A 315 23.22 17.35 15.51
CA ALA A 315 21.90 16.70 15.58
C ALA A 315 21.87 15.62 16.67
N TYR A 316 22.94 14.83 16.79
CA TYR A 316 23.08 13.83 17.84
C TYR A 316 23.08 14.45 19.25
N ALA A 317 23.80 15.54 19.47
CA ALA A 317 23.83 16.24 20.76
C ALA A 317 22.44 16.79 21.12
N GLU A 318 21.73 17.36 20.18
CA GLU A 318 20.35 17.85 20.39
C GLU A 318 19.38 16.68 20.65
N ALA A 319 19.48 15.58 19.91
CA ALA A 319 18.66 14.39 20.16
C ALA A 319 18.91 13.79 21.53
N ARG A 320 20.16 13.73 21.96
CA ARG A 320 20.56 13.24 23.28
C ARG A 320 19.94 14.05 24.44
N ALA A 321 19.73 15.35 24.23
CA ALA A 321 19.03 16.19 25.20
C ALA A 321 17.52 15.85 25.33
N LEU A 322 16.94 15.18 24.34
CA LEU A 322 15.53 14.76 24.33
C LEU A 322 15.34 13.35 24.94
N LEU A 323 16.38 12.51 25.00
CA LEU A 323 16.32 11.13 25.49
C LEU A 323 15.71 10.97 26.90
N PRO A 324 15.99 11.82 27.90
CA PRO A 324 15.40 11.65 29.23
C PRO A 324 13.86 11.68 29.24
N GLN A 325 13.25 12.33 28.25
CA GLN A 325 11.79 12.32 28.09
C GLN A 325 11.30 10.98 27.52
N GLU A 326 11.97 10.45 26.51
CA GLU A 326 11.71 9.15 25.91
C GLU A 326 11.87 8.04 26.96
N GLN A 327 13.01 8.00 27.64
CA GLN A 327 13.33 6.98 28.64
C GLN A 327 12.23 6.89 29.71
N ARG A 328 11.77 8.03 30.24
CA ARG A 328 10.65 8.03 31.20
C ARG A 328 9.34 7.46 30.64
N LEU A 329 9.10 7.57 29.34
CA LEU A 329 7.92 6.96 28.71
C LEU A 329 8.11 5.45 28.52
N LEU A 330 9.29 5.03 28.09
CA LEU A 330 9.65 3.61 27.91
C LEU A 330 9.64 2.87 29.25
N ASP A 331 10.26 3.43 30.30
CA ASP A 331 10.26 2.84 31.64
C ASP A 331 8.83 2.59 32.16
N ARG A 332 7.92 3.53 31.87
CA ARG A 332 6.51 3.39 32.27
C ARG A 332 5.79 2.31 31.46
N LEU A 333 6.09 2.18 30.16
CA LEU A 333 5.52 1.12 29.32
C LEU A 333 6.05 -0.25 29.75
N GLU A 334 7.33 -0.35 30.07
CA GLU A 334 7.97 -1.58 30.57
C GLU A 334 7.35 -2.07 31.87
N LEU A 335 7.04 -1.15 32.80
CA LEU A 335 6.36 -1.46 34.08
C LEU A 335 4.95 -2.04 33.88
N MET A 336 4.30 -1.80 32.71
CA MET A 336 2.99 -2.38 32.40
C MET A 336 3.08 -3.84 31.90
N GLY A 337 4.28 -4.30 31.59
CA GLY A 337 4.54 -5.65 31.08
C GLY A 337 4.16 -5.84 29.60
N PRO A 338 4.57 -6.98 29.01
CA PRO A 338 4.38 -7.25 27.58
C PRO A 338 2.91 -7.50 27.17
N HIS A 339 2.06 -7.86 28.14
CA HIS A 339 0.64 -8.14 27.93
C HIS A 339 -0.17 -7.52 29.08
N PRO A 340 -0.42 -6.20 29.04
CA PRO A 340 -1.26 -5.59 30.08
C PRO A 340 -2.65 -6.20 30.07
N ALA A 341 -3.22 -6.41 31.26
CA ALA A 341 -4.57 -6.95 31.40
C ALA A 341 -5.64 -6.10 30.69
N ASP A 342 -5.37 -4.81 30.56
CA ASP A 342 -6.13 -3.88 29.72
C ASP A 342 -5.19 -3.27 28.64
N PRO A 343 -5.29 -3.70 27.40
CA PRO A 343 -4.48 -3.15 26.29
C PRO A 343 -4.65 -1.64 26.11
N THR A 344 -5.81 -1.09 26.51
CA THR A 344 -6.08 0.35 26.36
C THR A 344 -5.36 1.21 27.40
N ALA A 345 -4.91 0.61 28.50
CA ALA A 345 -4.18 1.33 29.56
C ALA A 345 -2.84 1.89 29.08
N ALA A 346 -2.19 1.24 28.11
CA ALA A 346 -0.95 1.71 27.51
C ALA A 346 -1.13 2.87 26.51
N LEU A 347 -2.33 3.03 25.94
CA LEU A 347 -2.59 4.03 24.89
C LEU A 347 -2.16 5.46 25.23
N PRO A 348 -2.39 6.01 26.43
CA PRO A 348 -1.96 7.37 26.75
C PRO A 348 -0.44 7.54 26.71
N LEU A 349 0.33 6.51 27.10
CA LEU A 349 1.80 6.52 27.06
C LEU A 349 2.30 6.38 25.61
N LEU A 350 1.74 5.44 24.87
CA LEU A 350 2.05 5.21 23.45
C LEU A 350 1.78 6.48 22.63
N ARG A 351 0.66 7.16 22.85
CA ARG A 351 0.33 8.43 22.21
C ARG A 351 1.29 9.56 22.59
N ARG A 352 1.85 9.55 23.82
CA ARG A 352 2.90 10.51 24.21
C ARG A 352 4.20 10.22 23.48
N LEU A 353 4.59 8.94 23.39
CA LEU A 353 5.78 8.51 22.65
C LEU A 353 5.66 8.89 21.18
N ALA A 354 4.51 8.60 20.57
CA ALA A 354 4.22 8.98 19.18
C ALA A 354 4.36 10.49 18.96
N ARG A 355 3.75 11.33 19.79
CA ARG A 355 3.88 12.78 19.67
C ARG A 355 5.33 13.28 19.88
N TRP A 356 6.12 12.58 20.69
CA TRP A 356 7.52 12.90 20.86
C TRP A 356 8.31 12.61 19.57
N VAL A 357 8.06 11.46 18.93
CA VAL A 357 8.68 11.11 17.63
C VAL A 357 8.23 12.07 16.52
N GLU A 358 6.92 12.23 16.32
CA GLU A 358 6.34 13.06 15.24
C GLU A 358 6.61 14.56 15.43
N GLY A 359 6.90 14.99 16.65
CA GLY A 359 7.16 16.38 17.02
C GLY A 359 8.67 16.74 17.02
N PRO A 360 9.30 16.74 18.21
CA PRO A 360 10.66 17.22 18.36
C PRO A 360 11.69 16.40 17.57
N ILE A 361 11.56 15.07 17.55
CA ILE A 361 12.50 14.18 16.87
C ILE A 361 12.39 14.33 15.36
N TYR A 362 11.19 14.29 14.81
CA TYR A 362 11.00 14.47 13.36
C TYR A 362 11.53 15.83 12.87
N ARG A 363 11.25 16.91 13.61
CA ARG A 363 11.80 18.23 13.24
C ARG A 363 13.33 18.27 13.25
N LEU A 364 13.94 17.56 14.18
CA LEU A 364 15.39 17.43 14.26
C LEU A 364 15.94 16.69 13.04
N TRP A 365 15.39 15.52 12.72
CA TRP A 365 15.80 14.73 11.55
C TRP A 365 15.58 15.48 10.25
N HIS A 366 14.42 16.10 10.08
CA HIS A 366 14.13 16.88 8.87
C HIS A 366 15.14 18.01 8.65
N ARG A 367 15.51 18.74 9.71
CA ARG A 367 16.52 19.79 9.63
C ARG A 367 17.91 19.21 9.30
N GLN A 368 18.34 18.19 10.03
CA GLN A 368 19.62 17.48 9.77
C GLN A 368 19.70 17.00 8.33
N PHE A 369 18.64 16.38 7.87
CA PHE A 369 18.59 15.86 6.52
C PHE A 369 18.67 16.98 5.48
N GLY A 370 17.95 18.08 5.66
CA GLY A 370 18.04 19.25 4.79
C GLY A 370 19.46 19.87 4.74
N GLU A 371 20.15 19.92 5.88
CA GLU A 371 21.56 20.36 5.94
C GLU A 371 22.52 19.38 5.22
N LEU A 372 22.29 18.07 5.36
CA LEU A 372 23.06 17.04 4.66
C LEU A 372 22.82 17.06 3.15
N THR A 373 21.58 17.16 2.69
CA THR A 373 21.27 17.19 1.25
C THR A 373 21.83 18.43 0.55
N ALA A 374 22.10 19.50 1.29
CA ALA A 374 22.77 20.68 0.74
C ALA A 374 24.28 20.46 0.47
N LEU A 375 24.88 19.39 0.98
CA LEU A 375 26.28 19.08 0.73
C LEU A 375 26.43 18.41 -0.64
N ALA A 376 27.36 18.93 -1.46
CA ALA A 376 27.78 18.28 -2.69
C ALA A 376 29.02 17.40 -2.39
N PRO A 377 28.89 16.06 -2.35
CA PRO A 377 30.03 15.18 -2.08
C PRO A 377 31.01 15.17 -3.25
N PRO A 378 32.25 14.67 -3.07
CA PRO A 378 33.15 14.41 -4.19
C PRO A 378 32.51 13.43 -5.18
N ALA A 379 32.81 13.55 -6.47
CA ALA A 379 32.23 12.69 -7.51
C ALA A 379 32.45 11.19 -7.23
N SER A 380 33.59 10.81 -6.66
CA SER A 380 33.88 9.41 -6.27
C SER A 380 33.02 8.87 -5.12
N GLN A 381 32.38 9.73 -4.33
CA GLN A 381 31.55 9.36 -3.17
C GLN A 381 30.06 9.64 -3.40
N ALA A 382 29.69 10.25 -4.53
CA ALA A 382 28.32 10.71 -4.77
C ALA A 382 27.28 9.58 -4.74
N ALA A 383 27.57 8.43 -5.35
CA ALA A 383 26.66 7.28 -5.38
C ALA A 383 26.46 6.66 -3.99
N ALA A 384 27.55 6.48 -3.23
CA ALA A 384 27.49 5.96 -1.87
C ALA A 384 26.73 6.91 -0.94
N TYR A 385 26.96 8.22 -1.09
CA TYR A 385 26.26 9.23 -0.30
C TYR A 385 24.77 9.30 -0.60
N HIS A 386 24.37 9.23 -1.88
CA HIS A 386 22.96 9.17 -2.26
C HIS A 386 22.28 7.93 -1.66
N ARG A 387 22.93 6.76 -1.71
CA ARG A 387 22.42 5.54 -1.10
C ARG A 387 22.29 5.67 0.43
N PHE A 388 23.27 6.29 1.09
CA PHE A 388 23.21 6.61 2.52
C PHE A 388 21.96 7.46 2.84
N GLN A 389 21.75 8.56 2.10
CA GLN A 389 20.61 9.44 2.29
C GLN A 389 19.28 8.71 2.11
N LEU A 390 19.14 7.89 1.07
CA LEU A 390 17.92 7.10 0.82
C LEU A 390 17.59 6.17 1.98
N LEU A 391 18.60 5.47 2.53
CA LEU A 391 18.41 4.57 3.66
C LEU A 391 18.05 5.32 4.95
N GLU A 392 18.64 6.49 5.19
CA GLU A 392 18.28 7.35 6.35
C GLU A 392 16.83 7.85 6.27
N VAL A 393 16.37 8.24 5.07
CA VAL A 393 14.97 8.63 4.88
C VAL A 393 14.05 7.47 5.19
N LYS A 394 14.32 6.28 4.65
CA LYS A 394 13.53 5.07 4.94
C LYS A 394 13.49 4.73 6.43
N SER A 395 14.62 4.89 7.14
CA SER A 395 14.66 4.70 8.59
C SER A 395 13.77 5.70 9.32
N THR A 396 13.72 6.95 8.87
CA THR A 396 12.86 8.00 9.43
C THR A 396 11.39 7.70 9.17
N GLU A 397 11.05 7.28 7.95
CA GLU A 397 9.69 6.88 7.57
C GLU A 397 9.19 5.71 8.41
N TRP A 398 10.03 4.70 8.60
CA TRP A 398 9.72 3.59 9.49
C TRP A 398 9.47 4.03 10.94
N ALA A 399 10.28 4.94 11.48
CA ALA A 399 10.08 5.46 12.83
C ALA A 399 8.78 6.26 12.97
N LEU A 400 8.41 7.05 11.96
CA LEU A 400 7.12 7.77 11.92
C LEU A 400 5.93 6.81 11.81
N ALA A 401 6.04 5.79 10.97
CA ALA A 401 5.03 4.75 10.86
C ALA A 401 4.83 4.02 12.18
N SER A 402 5.93 3.63 12.85
CA SER A 402 5.89 3.01 14.17
C SER A 402 5.23 3.93 15.22
N ALA A 403 5.55 5.22 15.20
CA ALA A 403 4.92 6.19 16.10
C ALA A 403 3.40 6.28 15.85
N ARG A 404 2.95 6.26 14.61
CA ARG A 404 1.51 6.26 14.28
C ARG A 404 0.84 4.95 14.68
N ALA A 405 1.48 3.81 14.46
CA ALA A 405 0.99 2.52 14.95
C ALA A 405 0.77 2.53 16.47
N PHE A 406 1.68 3.13 17.23
CA PHE A 406 1.53 3.31 18.68
C PHE A 406 0.32 4.18 19.06
N GLN A 407 -0.09 5.15 18.23
CA GLN A 407 -1.27 5.96 18.53
C GLN A 407 -2.58 5.16 18.57
N VAL A 408 -2.64 4.07 17.82
CA VAL A 408 -3.79 3.14 17.74
C VAL A 408 -3.57 1.85 18.53
N GLY A 409 -2.54 1.79 19.37
CA GLY A 409 -2.31 0.68 20.31
C GLY A 409 -1.55 -0.51 19.74
N LEU A 410 -1.02 -0.42 18.54
CA LEU A 410 -0.10 -1.44 18.00
C LEU A 410 1.25 -1.28 18.70
N THR A 411 1.56 -2.20 19.62
CA THR A 411 2.79 -2.15 20.43
C THR A 411 3.94 -2.96 19.83
N LYS A 412 3.65 -3.74 18.79
CA LYS A 412 4.62 -4.69 18.25
C LYS A 412 4.58 -4.62 16.73
N MET A 413 5.66 -4.14 16.14
CA MET A 413 5.87 -4.27 14.71
C MET A 413 6.17 -5.74 14.36
N PRO A 414 5.75 -6.24 13.20
CA PRO A 414 6.08 -7.58 12.71
C PRO A 414 7.58 -7.89 12.77
N ASP A 415 7.93 -9.13 13.07
CA ASP A 415 9.35 -9.48 13.30
C ASP A 415 10.19 -9.42 12.01
N ASP A 416 9.59 -9.67 10.86
CA ASP A 416 10.22 -9.50 9.55
C ASP A 416 10.55 -8.02 9.26
N GLN A 417 9.68 -7.11 9.64
CA GLN A 417 9.94 -5.67 9.50
C GLN A 417 11.07 -5.20 10.42
N LYS A 418 11.11 -5.69 11.66
CA LYS A 418 12.25 -5.43 12.56
C LYS A 418 13.56 -5.97 11.98
N ALA A 419 13.50 -7.17 11.35
CA ALA A 419 14.67 -7.75 10.71
C ALA A 419 15.14 -6.90 9.52
N ARG A 420 14.21 -6.47 8.65
CA ARG A 420 14.51 -5.56 7.54
C ARG A 420 15.10 -4.24 8.02
N HIS A 421 14.50 -3.62 9.02
CA HIS A 421 15.01 -2.37 9.59
C HIS A 421 16.42 -2.53 10.19
N LYS A 422 16.65 -3.61 10.93
CA LYS A 422 17.98 -3.93 11.47
C LYS A 422 19.03 -4.14 10.37
N GLN A 423 18.67 -4.80 9.28
CA GLN A 423 19.54 -4.96 8.11
C GLN A 423 19.84 -3.61 7.45
N GLN A 424 18.83 -2.76 7.31
CA GLN A 424 18.97 -1.40 6.78
C GLN A 424 19.91 -0.56 7.64
N GLU A 425 19.76 -0.58 8.97
CA GLU A 425 20.67 0.11 9.89
C GLU A 425 22.12 -0.37 9.81
N ALA A 426 22.31 -1.68 9.60
CA ALA A 426 23.66 -2.23 9.39
C ALA A 426 24.28 -1.70 8.09
N GLU A 427 23.49 -1.57 7.03
CA GLU A 427 23.94 -1.03 5.75
C GLU A 427 24.24 0.48 5.85
N VAL A 428 23.43 1.26 6.57
CA VAL A 428 23.68 2.68 6.87
C VAL A 428 25.04 2.84 7.54
N ARG A 429 25.33 2.02 8.56
CA ARG A 429 26.64 2.05 9.26
C ARG A 429 27.77 1.73 8.31
N ARG A 430 27.67 0.67 7.53
CA ARG A 430 28.69 0.28 6.58
C ARG A 430 29.02 1.40 5.58
N ILE A 431 27.99 2.03 5.01
CA ILE A 431 28.18 3.13 4.03
C ILE A 431 28.75 4.38 4.72
N GLY A 432 28.31 4.70 5.93
CA GLY A 432 28.84 5.83 6.70
C GLY A 432 30.32 5.67 7.04
N ASP A 433 30.76 4.47 7.39
CA ASP A 433 32.18 4.14 7.60
C ASP A 433 32.98 4.28 6.30
N GLU A 434 32.42 3.79 5.17
CA GLU A 434 33.04 3.95 3.83
C GLU A 434 33.20 5.43 3.45
N LEU A 435 32.21 6.25 3.76
CA LEU A 435 32.23 7.70 3.52
C LEU A 435 33.11 8.46 4.50
N GLY A 436 33.46 7.85 5.64
CA GLY A 436 34.24 8.44 6.73
C GLY A 436 33.43 9.51 7.50
N ILE A 437 32.15 9.25 7.76
CA ILE A 437 31.22 10.12 8.50
C ILE A 437 30.62 9.38 9.71
N PRO A 438 31.43 8.94 10.68
CA PRO A 438 30.98 8.10 11.79
C PRO A 438 29.91 8.78 12.68
N ALA A 439 29.97 10.09 12.84
CA ALA A 439 28.95 10.81 13.61
C ALA A 439 27.54 10.69 13.01
N CYS A 440 27.43 10.44 11.70
CA CYS A 440 26.14 10.24 11.04
C CYS A 440 25.58 8.82 11.23
N THR A 441 26.38 7.87 11.69
CA THR A 441 25.96 6.47 11.91
C THR A 441 25.80 6.14 13.40
N GLU A 442 26.13 7.09 14.26
CA GLU A 442 25.93 6.95 15.70
C GLU A 442 24.43 6.91 16.03
N ARG A 443 23.98 5.83 16.67
CA ARG A 443 22.57 5.63 17.03
C ARG A 443 22.34 5.98 18.49
N LEU A 444 21.23 6.67 18.72
CA LEU A 444 20.72 6.90 20.06
C LEU A 444 20.10 5.60 20.59
N THR A 445 20.90 4.81 21.28
CA THR A 445 20.39 3.65 22.02
C THR A 445 20.31 4.00 23.51
N ALA A 446 19.18 3.68 24.13
CA ALA A 446 19.00 3.86 25.59
C ALA A 446 20.07 3.11 26.41
N SER A 447 20.73 2.10 25.81
CA SER A 447 21.81 1.33 26.44
C SER A 447 23.14 2.07 26.59
N ASN A 448 23.35 3.18 25.87
CA ASN A 448 24.61 3.95 25.97
C ASN A 448 24.62 4.99 27.10
N SER A 449 23.55 5.05 27.94
CA SER A 449 23.50 5.97 29.07
C SER A 449 24.24 5.48 30.33
N SER A 450 24.77 4.27 30.33
CA SER A 450 25.53 3.68 31.44
C SER A 450 27.05 3.68 31.21
N ALA A 451 27.60 4.63 30.45
CA ALA A 451 29.02 4.90 30.54
C ALA A 451 29.29 5.58 31.89
N GLU A 452 29.74 4.83 32.85
CA GLU A 452 30.26 5.31 34.14
C GLU A 452 31.20 6.49 33.91
N PRO A 453 31.08 7.54 34.75
CA PRO A 453 32.15 8.53 34.81
C PRO A 453 33.37 7.85 35.46
N ALA A 454 34.48 7.83 34.76
CA ALA A 454 35.78 7.41 35.32
C ALA A 454 36.27 8.40 36.38
#